data_021b48b80a23fe524ad56f5a21a45f01
#
_entry.id   021b48b80a23fe524ad56f5a21a45f01
#
_cell.length_a   1.000
_cell.length_b   1.000
_cell.length_c   1.000
_cell.angle_alpha   90.00
_cell.angle_beta   90.00
_cell.angle_gamma   90.00
#
_symmetry.space_group_name_H-M   'P 1'
#
loop_
_entity.id
_entity.type
_entity.pdbx_description
1 polymer ?
#
loop_
_entity_poly.entity_id
_entity_poly.type
_entity_poly.pdbx_seq_one_letter_code
_entity_poly.pdbx_strand_id
1 'polypeptide(L)'
;FLAIDGILDLCMNVVDGLVVYPKVILKHMMAELPFMATENIMMDAVKAGGDRQELHERIRELSMIAGKHVKEEGRDNDLLDLIAADEMFHLTKEELEKTMDPSKYTGRASVQVDAFLKNVVNPVLEANKEALGMTAEINV
;
A
#
# COMPACT_ATOMS: atom_id res chain seq x y z
N PHE A 1 5.09 -6.14 36.95
CA PHE A 1 5.49 -7.27 36.09
C PHE A 1 4.26 -8.07 35.63
N LEU A 2 3.35 -8.51 36.53
CA LEU A 2 2.16 -9.33 36.17
C LEU A 2 1.29 -8.69 35.09
N ALA A 3 1.11 -7.37 35.10
CA ALA A 3 0.34 -6.68 34.07
C ALA A 3 1.03 -6.72 32.70
N ILE A 4 2.37 -6.68 32.68
CA ILE A 4 3.16 -6.79 31.45
C ILE A 4 3.08 -8.20 30.89
N ASP A 5 3.15 -9.23 31.74
CA ASP A 5 2.97 -10.62 31.31
C ASP A 5 1.60 -10.81 30.65
N GLY A 6 0.53 -10.32 31.28
CA GLY A 6 -0.81 -10.40 30.69
C GLY A 6 -0.94 -9.67 29.36
N ILE A 7 -0.25 -8.52 29.18
CA ILE A 7 -0.21 -7.80 27.89
C ILE A 7 0.54 -8.62 26.84
N LEU A 8 1.66 -9.22 27.20
CA LEU A 8 2.46 -10.03 26.26
C LEU A 8 1.69 -11.28 25.83
N ASP A 9 1.01 -11.96 26.76
CA ASP A 9 0.16 -13.10 26.45
C ASP A 9 -0.96 -12.72 25.46
N LEU A 10 -1.63 -11.59 25.69
CA LEU A 10 -2.62 -11.06 24.76
C LEU A 10 -2.01 -10.76 23.38
N CYS A 11 -0.85 -10.12 23.35
CA CYS A 11 -0.14 -9.83 22.09
C CYS A 11 0.21 -11.12 21.33
N MET A 12 0.75 -12.13 22.03
CA MET A 12 1.09 -13.41 21.43
C MET A 12 -0.15 -14.11 20.85
N ASN A 13 -1.25 -14.15 21.61
CA ASN A 13 -2.51 -14.73 21.15
C ASN A 13 -3.07 -14.02 19.91
N VAL A 14 -3.06 -12.68 19.89
CA VAL A 14 -3.51 -11.89 18.74
C VAL A 14 -2.63 -12.14 17.53
N VAL A 15 -1.30 -12.16 17.69
CA VAL A 15 -0.36 -12.35 16.58
C VAL A 15 -0.46 -13.75 16.00
N ASP A 16 -0.60 -14.78 16.85
CA ASP A 16 -0.76 -16.18 16.44
C ASP A 16 -2.08 -16.40 15.69
N GLY A 17 -3.15 -15.70 16.11
CA GLY A 17 -4.47 -15.75 15.50
C GLY A 17 -4.68 -14.85 14.27
N LEU A 18 -3.66 -14.10 13.82
CA LEU A 18 -3.80 -13.18 12.69
C LEU A 18 -4.11 -13.92 11.38
N VAL A 19 -5.20 -13.51 10.73
CA VAL A 19 -5.58 -14.01 9.42
C VAL A 19 -5.41 -12.89 8.38
N VAL A 20 -4.59 -13.16 7.36
CA VAL A 20 -4.35 -12.22 6.26
C VAL A 20 -5.17 -12.63 5.05
N TYR A 21 -5.92 -11.68 4.49
CA TYR A 21 -6.72 -11.85 3.28
C TYR A 21 -6.11 -11.08 2.10
N PRO A 22 -5.12 -11.63 1.37
CA PRO A 22 -4.38 -10.89 0.34
C PRO A 22 -5.28 -10.32 -0.76
N LYS A 23 -6.33 -11.03 -1.15
CA LYS A 23 -7.27 -10.55 -2.18
C LYS A 23 -8.10 -9.34 -1.71
N VAL A 24 -8.45 -9.29 -0.42
CA VAL A 24 -9.18 -8.14 0.16
C VAL A 24 -8.25 -6.93 0.24
N ILE A 25 -7.01 -7.15 0.68
CA ILE A 25 -5.97 -6.11 0.70
C ILE A 25 -5.76 -5.54 -0.70
N LEU A 26 -5.57 -6.42 -1.69
CA LEU A 26 -5.39 -6.01 -3.08
C LEU A 26 -6.59 -5.19 -3.60
N LYS A 27 -7.82 -5.63 -3.32
CA LYS A 27 -9.03 -4.91 -3.72
C LYS A 27 -9.04 -3.48 -3.15
N HIS A 28 -8.73 -3.31 -1.87
CA HIS A 28 -8.69 -1.99 -1.23
C HIS A 28 -7.55 -1.13 -1.79
N MET A 29 -6.37 -1.72 -1.99
CA MET A 29 -5.25 -1.02 -2.60
C MET A 29 -5.57 -0.53 -4.01
N MET A 30 -6.16 -1.37 -4.85
CA MET A 30 -6.50 -1.01 -6.23
C MET A 30 -7.56 0.07 -6.34
N ALA A 31 -8.41 0.23 -5.33
CA ALA A 31 -9.38 1.33 -5.27
C ALA A 31 -8.70 2.70 -5.06
N GLU A 32 -7.60 2.74 -4.29
CA GLU A 32 -6.89 3.98 -3.94
C GLU A 32 -5.65 4.23 -4.80
N LEU A 33 -5.09 3.18 -5.41
CA LEU A 33 -3.84 3.24 -6.15
C LEU A 33 -3.83 4.27 -7.28
N PRO A 34 -4.92 4.52 -8.05
CA PRO A 34 -4.93 5.57 -9.07
C PRO A 34 -4.58 6.96 -8.51
N PHE A 35 -5.06 7.29 -7.30
CA PHE A 35 -4.71 8.56 -6.64
C PHE A 35 -3.26 8.61 -6.17
N MET A 36 -2.73 7.48 -5.68
CA MET A 36 -1.33 7.37 -5.24
C MET A 36 -0.34 7.43 -6.41
N ALA A 37 -0.76 6.93 -7.58
CA ALA A 37 0.09 6.82 -8.76
C ALA A 37 0.19 8.11 -9.59
N THR A 38 -0.52 9.16 -9.24
CA THR A 38 -0.62 10.41 -10.01
C THR A 38 0.73 11.03 -10.33
N GLU A 39 1.69 11.01 -9.41
CA GLU A 39 3.05 11.52 -9.66
C GLU A 39 3.77 10.69 -10.74
N ASN A 40 3.68 9.36 -10.68
CA ASN A 40 4.30 8.48 -11.66
C ASN A 40 3.67 8.66 -13.04
N ILE A 41 2.33 8.76 -13.10
CA ILE A 41 1.59 9.02 -14.34
C ILE A 41 2.02 10.37 -14.94
N MET A 42 2.09 11.42 -14.12
CA MET A 42 2.54 12.74 -14.54
C MET A 42 3.97 12.67 -15.11
N MET A 43 4.88 11.97 -14.44
CA MET A 43 6.26 11.82 -14.90
C MET A 43 6.36 11.03 -16.22
N ASP A 44 5.51 10.04 -16.42
CA ASP A 44 5.47 9.30 -17.69
C ASP A 44 4.90 10.17 -18.83
N ALA A 45 3.88 10.99 -18.56
CA ALA A 45 3.36 11.97 -19.51
C ALA A 45 4.40 13.06 -19.87
N VAL A 46 5.21 13.52 -18.89
CA VAL A 46 6.34 14.44 -19.18
C VAL A 46 7.37 13.79 -20.09
N LYS A 47 7.71 12.52 -19.90
CA LYS A 47 8.61 11.78 -20.80
C LYS A 47 8.02 11.63 -22.20
N ALA A 48 6.70 11.57 -22.32
CA ALA A 48 5.99 11.56 -23.60
C ALA A 48 5.94 12.93 -24.28
N GLY A 49 6.46 13.99 -23.64
CA GLY A 49 6.60 15.32 -24.21
C GLY A 49 5.66 16.39 -23.65
N GLY A 50 4.87 16.06 -22.62
CA GLY A 50 3.96 17.01 -21.98
C GLY A 50 4.68 18.02 -21.07
N ASP A 51 4.08 19.21 -20.89
CA ASP A 51 4.55 20.22 -19.95
C ASP A 51 4.19 19.83 -18.50
N ARG A 52 5.19 19.84 -17.61
CA ARG A 52 5.03 19.39 -16.23
C ARG A 52 4.02 20.25 -15.45
N GLN A 53 3.97 21.54 -15.67
CA GLN A 53 3.09 22.44 -14.91
C GLN A 53 1.63 22.28 -15.37
N GLU A 54 1.42 22.19 -16.66
CA GLU A 54 0.09 21.97 -17.25
C GLU A 54 -0.45 20.58 -16.84
N LEU A 55 0.38 19.55 -16.92
CA LEU A 55 0.02 18.19 -16.49
C LEU A 55 -0.29 18.13 -15.00
N HIS A 56 0.45 18.84 -14.15
CA HIS A 56 0.20 18.87 -12.71
C HIS A 56 -1.18 19.48 -12.41
N GLU A 57 -1.52 20.60 -13.02
CA GLU A 57 -2.83 21.22 -12.83
C GLU A 57 -3.94 20.31 -13.38
N ARG A 58 -3.72 19.72 -14.54
CA ARG A 58 -4.73 18.89 -15.17
C ARG A 58 -5.01 17.61 -14.36
N ILE A 59 -3.97 16.93 -13.85
CA ILE A 59 -4.15 15.74 -13.02
C ILE A 59 -4.84 16.08 -11.69
N ARG A 60 -4.59 17.28 -11.14
CA ARG A 60 -5.29 17.77 -9.96
C ARG A 60 -6.80 17.93 -10.24
N GLU A 61 -7.18 18.54 -11.35
CA GLU A 61 -8.59 18.69 -11.75
C GLU A 61 -9.28 17.32 -11.92
N LEU A 62 -8.67 16.39 -12.67
CA LEU A 62 -9.21 15.06 -12.89
C LEU A 62 -9.32 14.27 -11.58
N SER A 63 -8.35 14.42 -10.69
CA SER A 63 -8.38 13.79 -9.36
C SER A 63 -9.53 14.32 -8.50
N MET A 64 -9.86 15.60 -8.61
CA MET A 64 -11.03 16.18 -7.91
C MET A 64 -12.35 15.63 -8.47
N ILE A 65 -12.45 15.46 -9.78
CA ILE A 65 -13.62 14.84 -10.43
C ILE A 65 -13.79 13.40 -9.99
N ALA A 66 -12.75 12.57 -10.13
CA ALA A 66 -12.77 11.19 -9.69
C ALA A 66 -13.06 11.05 -8.19
N GLY A 67 -12.46 11.92 -7.37
CA GLY A 67 -12.70 11.97 -5.93
C GLY A 67 -14.17 12.26 -5.58
N LYS A 68 -14.84 13.11 -6.35
CA LYS A 68 -16.28 13.35 -6.21
C LYS A 68 -17.10 12.12 -6.58
N HIS A 69 -16.79 11.46 -7.70
CA HIS A 69 -17.46 10.22 -8.11
C HIS A 69 -17.39 9.15 -7.02
N VAL A 70 -16.19 8.97 -6.42
CA VAL A 70 -15.99 7.98 -5.35
C VAL A 70 -16.71 8.39 -4.05
N LYS A 71 -16.53 9.65 -3.60
CA LYS A 71 -16.94 10.04 -2.24
C LYS A 71 -18.38 10.50 -2.14
N GLU A 72 -18.91 11.18 -3.17
CA GLU A 72 -20.27 11.70 -3.17
C GLU A 72 -21.26 10.77 -3.88
N GLU A 73 -20.81 10.08 -4.93
CA GLU A 73 -21.67 9.25 -5.76
C GLU A 73 -21.54 7.75 -5.46
N GLY A 74 -20.52 7.33 -4.69
CA GLY A 74 -20.27 5.93 -4.34
C GLY A 74 -19.86 5.06 -5.52
N ARG A 75 -19.28 5.66 -6.58
CA ARG A 75 -18.81 4.96 -7.78
C ARG A 75 -17.40 4.40 -7.55
N ASP A 76 -16.99 3.49 -8.41
CA ASP A 76 -15.59 3.07 -8.50
C ASP A 76 -14.70 4.23 -8.98
N ASN A 77 -13.41 4.15 -8.63
CA ASN A 77 -12.42 5.14 -9.01
C ASN A 77 -12.16 5.09 -10.52
N ASP A 78 -12.55 6.12 -11.24
CA ASP A 78 -12.43 6.24 -12.70
C ASP A 78 -11.30 7.19 -13.15
N LEU A 79 -10.38 7.56 -12.25
CA LEU A 79 -9.30 8.51 -12.57
C LEU A 79 -8.45 8.06 -13.77
N LEU A 80 -8.14 6.78 -13.89
CA LEU A 80 -7.36 6.28 -15.03
C LEU A 80 -8.11 6.43 -16.35
N ASP A 81 -9.42 6.21 -16.37
CA ASP A 81 -10.24 6.39 -17.55
C ASP A 81 -10.34 7.87 -17.94
N LEU A 82 -10.44 8.77 -16.96
CA LEU A 82 -10.42 10.21 -17.18
C LEU A 82 -9.07 10.68 -17.75
N ILE A 83 -7.96 10.18 -17.24
CA ILE A 83 -6.62 10.49 -17.74
C ILE A 83 -6.40 9.90 -19.15
N ALA A 84 -6.83 8.67 -19.41
CA ALA A 84 -6.72 8.03 -20.71
C ALA A 84 -7.53 8.73 -21.81
N ALA A 85 -8.62 9.39 -21.42
CA ALA A 85 -9.47 10.17 -22.35
C ALA A 85 -8.94 11.59 -22.60
N ASP A 86 -7.93 12.04 -21.88
CA ASP A 86 -7.38 13.38 -21.99
C ASP A 86 -6.10 13.38 -22.83
N GLU A 87 -6.18 14.02 -24.00
CA GLU A 87 -5.08 14.06 -24.99
C GLU A 87 -3.78 14.71 -24.44
N MET A 88 -3.89 15.53 -23.39
CA MET A 88 -2.73 16.21 -22.81
C MET A 88 -1.69 15.24 -22.23
N PHE A 89 -2.12 14.05 -21.78
CA PHE A 89 -1.20 13.07 -21.18
C PHE A 89 -0.43 12.25 -22.20
N HIS A 90 -0.90 12.13 -23.44
CA HIS A 90 -0.28 11.30 -24.47
C HIS A 90 0.00 9.86 -24.02
N LEU A 91 -0.82 9.31 -23.12
CA LEU A 91 -0.68 7.98 -22.55
C LEU A 91 -1.89 7.11 -22.92
N THR A 92 -1.63 5.89 -23.32
CA THR A 92 -2.66 4.88 -23.55
C THR A 92 -3.12 4.25 -22.23
N LYS A 93 -4.31 3.65 -22.25
CA LYS A 93 -4.83 2.92 -21.08
C LYS A 93 -3.89 1.79 -20.64
N GLU A 94 -3.31 1.07 -21.59
CA GLU A 94 -2.34 0.00 -21.31
C GLU A 94 -1.06 0.49 -20.64
N GLU A 95 -0.61 1.71 -20.94
CA GLU A 95 0.54 2.33 -20.29
C GLU A 95 0.19 2.76 -18.85
N LEU A 96 -0.99 3.32 -18.65
CA LEU A 96 -1.49 3.67 -17.32
C LEU A 96 -1.66 2.42 -16.43
N GLU A 97 -2.21 1.33 -16.97
CA GLU A 97 -2.37 0.06 -16.24
C GLU A 97 -1.02 -0.53 -15.78
N LYS A 98 0.06 -0.37 -16.54
CA LYS A 98 1.41 -0.81 -16.14
C LYS A 98 1.95 -0.04 -14.92
N THR A 99 1.45 1.16 -14.69
CA THR A 99 1.81 1.96 -13.52
C THR A 99 1.06 1.49 -12.26
N MET A 100 -0.05 0.74 -12.43
CA MET A 100 -0.90 0.22 -11.36
C MET A 100 -0.38 -1.09 -10.74
N ASP A 101 0.92 -1.29 -10.67
CA ASP A 101 1.54 -2.42 -9.96
C ASP A 101 1.84 -2.01 -8.50
N PRO A 102 1.09 -2.52 -7.51
CA PRO A 102 1.27 -2.14 -6.11
C PRO A 102 2.68 -2.41 -5.57
N SER A 103 3.38 -3.41 -6.12
CA SER A 103 4.73 -3.77 -5.69
C SER A 103 5.76 -2.64 -5.87
N LYS A 104 5.50 -1.72 -6.79
CA LYS A 104 6.36 -0.55 -7.05
C LYS A 104 6.22 0.56 -5.99
N TYR A 105 5.22 0.48 -5.12
CA TYR A 105 4.92 1.50 -4.10
C TYR A 105 5.29 1.08 -2.68
N THR A 106 5.93 -0.08 -2.51
CA THR A 106 6.35 -0.59 -1.20
C THR A 106 7.58 0.11 -0.62
N GLY A 107 8.30 0.88 -1.43
CA GLY A 107 9.54 1.55 -1.02
C GLY A 107 10.57 0.55 -0.49
N ARG A 108 11.06 0.79 0.73
CA ARG A 108 12.07 -0.04 1.39
C ARG A 108 11.50 -1.00 2.45
N ALA A 109 10.18 -1.17 2.53
CA ALA A 109 9.54 -1.94 3.59
C ALA A 109 10.10 -3.36 3.71
N SER A 110 10.17 -4.13 2.60
CA SER A 110 10.71 -5.49 2.62
C SER A 110 12.17 -5.54 3.09
N VAL A 111 13.02 -4.64 2.55
CA VAL A 111 14.44 -4.56 2.92
C VAL A 111 14.62 -4.22 4.41
N GLN A 112 13.77 -3.35 4.95
CA GLN A 112 13.79 -3.00 6.37
C GLN A 112 13.36 -4.17 7.26
N VAL A 113 12.33 -4.92 6.87
CA VAL A 113 11.89 -6.13 7.59
C VAL A 113 13.00 -7.16 7.60
N ASP A 114 13.59 -7.48 6.45
CA ASP A 114 14.69 -8.46 6.36
C ASP A 114 15.87 -8.06 7.22
N ALA A 115 16.27 -6.79 7.18
CA ALA A 115 17.36 -6.26 7.98
C ALA A 115 17.05 -6.34 9.49
N PHE A 116 15.83 -6.02 9.90
CA PHE A 116 15.39 -6.10 11.29
C PHE A 116 15.38 -7.54 11.79
N LEU A 117 14.80 -8.46 11.02
CA LEU A 117 14.79 -9.88 11.36
C LEU A 117 16.23 -10.40 11.52
N LYS A 118 17.10 -10.13 10.55
CA LYS A 118 18.48 -10.61 10.54
C LYS A 118 19.33 -10.02 11.68
N ASN A 119 19.24 -8.72 11.91
CA ASN A 119 20.19 -8.02 12.78
C ASN A 119 19.69 -7.84 14.22
N VAL A 120 18.38 -7.96 14.46
CA VAL A 120 17.77 -7.75 15.78
C VAL A 120 17.06 -9.01 16.26
N VAL A 121 16.06 -9.49 15.51
CA VAL A 121 15.18 -10.56 15.98
C VAL A 121 15.94 -11.88 16.10
N ASN A 122 16.59 -12.34 15.03
CA ASN A 122 17.27 -13.64 15.02
C ASN A 122 18.36 -13.76 16.09
N PRO A 123 19.21 -12.75 16.34
CA PRO A 123 20.16 -12.79 17.46
C PRO A 123 19.50 -12.95 18.84
N VAL A 124 18.36 -12.28 19.06
CA VAL A 124 17.61 -12.39 20.33
C VAL A 124 17.03 -13.78 20.49
N LEU A 125 16.40 -14.32 19.43
CA LEU A 125 15.84 -15.68 19.45
C LEU A 125 16.93 -16.73 19.68
N GLU A 126 18.09 -16.57 19.03
CA GLU A 126 19.21 -17.50 19.17
C GLU A 126 19.78 -17.47 20.61
N ALA A 127 19.91 -16.27 21.20
CA ALA A 127 20.40 -16.12 22.56
C ALA A 127 19.42 -16.67 23.63
N ASN A 128 18.14 -16.83 23.30
CA ASN A 128 17.10 -17.25 24.23
C ASN A 128 16.37 -18.54 23.77
N LYS A 129 17.07 -19.44 23.08
CA LYS A 129 16.51 -20.67 22.54
C LYS A 129 15.73 -21.50 23.56
N GLU A 130 16.20 -21.54 24.79
CA GLU A 130 15.59 -22.32 25.88
C GLU A 130 14.23 -21.77 26.33
N ALA A 131 13.96 -20.47 26.04
CA ALA A 131 12.69 -19.83 26.35
C ALA A 131 11.67 -19.90 25.20
N LEU A 132 12.04 -20.47 24.05
CA LEU A 132 11.15 -20.56 22.90
C LEU A 132 10.14 -21.70 23.08
N GLY A 133 8.95 -21.55 22.49
CA GLY A 133 7.88 -22.56 22.50
C GLY A 133 6.89 -22.44 23.66
N MET A 134 6.94 -21.35 24.43
CA MET A 134 5.86 -21.02 25.36
C MET A 134 4.63 -20.58 24.59
N THR A 135 3.47 -21.15 24.92
CA THR A 135 2.18 -20.77 24.35
C THR A 135 1.41 -19.91 25.34
N ALA A 136 0.78 -18.85 24.88
CA ALA A 136 -0.15 -18.08 25.69
C ALA A 136 -1.52 -18.76 25.65
N GLU A 137 -1.98 -19.30 26.78
CA GLU A 137 -3.34 -19.79 26.92
C GLU A 137 -4.19 -18.73 27.64
N ILE A 138 -5.11 -18.11 26.87
CA ILE A 138 -6.08 -17.19 27.44
C ILE A 138 -7.37 -17.98 27.68
N ASN A 139 -7.64 -18.26 28.95
CA ASN A 139 -8.93 -18.84 29.37
C ASN A 139 -9.90 -17.68 29.64
N VAL A 140 -10.87 -17.50 28.73
CA VAL A 140 -11.97 -16.54 28.88
C VAL A 140 -13.25 -17.30 29.22
#